data_7462aa93b2e94d19ff77a3edb8046ae8
#
_entry.id   7462aa93b2e94d19ff77a3edb8046ae8
#
_cell.length_a   1.000
_cell.length_b   1.000
_cell.length_c   1.000
_cell.angle_alpha   90.00
_cell.angle_beta   90.00
_cell.angle_gamma   90.00
#
_symmetry.space_group_name_H-M   'P 1'
#
loop_
_entity.id
_entity.type
_entity.pdbx_description
1 polymer ?
#
loop_
_entity_poly.entity_id
_entity_poly.type
_entity_poly.pdbx_seq_one_letter_code
_entity_poly.pdbx_strand_id
1 'polypeptide(L)'
;MEVSKQALQNIISDEERLLFAENIPAEYLSDALGRRTGTADALVFALSTEEVSGVLRYANENGTPVTPRGAGTNLVGSTIPMFGGIILDVSRMNRVLELDRDTMTVTVEPGMLLKDLQAYVEERGLFYPPDPGEKASSIGGNISTNAGGMRAVKYGVTRDYVRGLEVVLADGTVLQVGGKQVKDASGLSLKHLLIGSEGTLAVITKCLLCLLPKPETTVSVLVPFADLGTGIRSVLTILQANANPTAVEFMERKVVALGESFSGVQYPRPDAGSYI
;
A
#
# COMPACT_ATOMS: atom_id res chain seq x y z
N MET A 1 5.18 -23.63 19.30
CA MET A 1 6.55 -24.15 19.09
C MET A 1 7.50 -22.96 19.09
N GLU A 2 8.62 -23.07 19.76
CA GLU A 2 9.58 -21.96 19.87
C GLU A 2 10.33 -21.80 18.54
N VAL A 3 10.45 -20.56 18.05
CA VAL A 3 11.17 -20.24 16.80
C VAL A 3 12.67 -20.45 17.03
N SER A 4 13.32 -21.29 16.21
CA SER A 4 14.75 -21.58 16.31
C SER A 4 15.61 -20.42 15.83
N LYS A 5 16.34 -19.77 16.76
CA LYS A 5 17.29 -18.71 16.45
C LYS A 5 18.34 -19.18 15.44
N GLN A 6 18.93 -20.37 15.66
CA GLN A 6 19.95 -20.91 14.77
C GLN A 6 19.45 -21.16 13.34
N ALA A 7 18.20 -21.62 13.20
CA ALA A 7 17.63 -21.85 11.88
C ALA A 7 17.44 -20.53 11.12
N LEU A 8 16.94 -19.49 11.79
CA LEU A 8 16.81 -18.16 11.18
C LEU A 8 18.17 -17.52 10.86
N GLN A 9 19.18 -17.70 11.69
CA GLN A 9 20.55 -17.22 11.44
C GLN A 9 21.18 -17.90 10.21
N ASN A 10 20.84 -19.15 9.92
CA ASN A 10 21.31 -19.82 8.71
C ASN A 10 20.69 -19.25 7.42
N ILE A 11 19.52 -18.57 7.52
CA ILE A 11 18.85 -17.92 6.40
C ILE A 11 19.28 -16.46 6.30
N ILE A 12 19.31 -15.77 7.44
CA ILE A 12 19.66 -14.36 7.57
C ILE A 12 20.98 -14.29 8.34
N SER A 13 22.09 -14.16 7.63
CA SER A 13 23.44 -14.18 8.22
C SER A 13 23.77 -12.95 9.09
N ASP A 14 23.09 -11.84 8.87
CA ASP A 14 23.25 -10.59 9.61
C ASP A 14 22.35 -10.60 10.84
N GLU A 15 22.94 -10.76 12.02
CA GLU A 15 22.20 -10.84 13.30
C GLU A 15 21.45 -9.54 13.65
N GLU A 16 21.88 -8.38 13.15
CA GLU A 16 21.19 -7.10 13.37
C GLU A 16 19.81 -7.04 12.69
N ARG A 17 19.54 -7.97 11.78
CA ARG A 17 18.26 -8.12 11.08
C ARG A 17 17.32 -9.14 11.73
N LEU A 18 17.70 -9.70 12.87
CA LEU A 18 16.95 -10.69 13.63
C LEU A 18 16.74 -10.20 15.06
N LEU A 19 15.50 -9.94 15.43
CA LEU A 19 15.14 -9.60 16.79
C LEU A 19 14.25 -10.71 17.37
N PHE A 20 14.40 -11.03 18.66
CA PHE A 20 13.68 -12.12 19.30
C PHE A 20 12.98 -11.63 20.58
N ALA A 21 11.76 -12.15 20.80
CA ALA A 21 10.96 -11.96 22.01
C ALA A 21 10.93 -10.48 22.48
N GLU A 22 11.43 -10.21 23.69
CA GLU A 22 11.40 -8.89 24.34
C GLU A 22 12.22 -7.80 23.62
N ASN A 23 13.08 -8.17 22.65
CA ASN A 23 13.83 -7.21 21.85
C ASN A 23 13.03 -6.70 20.64
N ILE A 24 11.82 -7.22 20.40
CA ILE A 24 10.94 -6.75 19.33
C ILE A 24 10.29 -5.45 19.77
N PRO A 25 10.47 -4.32 19.01
CA PRO A 25 9.84 -3.06 19.36
C PRO A 25 8.33 -3.13 19.31
N ALA A 26 7.65 -2.46 20.25
CA ALA A 26 6.20 -2.54 20.42
C ALA A 26 5.40 -2.13 19.17
N GLU A 27 5.94 -1.21 18.35
CA GLU A 27 5.32 -0.78 17.10
C GLU A 27 5.18 -1.91 16.06
N TYR A 28 5.99 -2.97 16.15
CA TYR A 28 5.85 -4.14 15.28
C TYR A 28 4.73 -5.10 15.71
N LEU A 29 4.26 -4.97 16.94
CA LEU A 29 3.22 -5.82 17.50
C LEU A 29 1.80 -5.28 17.28
N SER A 30 1.66 -4.09 16.69
CA SER A 30 0.39 -3.43 16.42
C SER A 30 0.32 -2.88 14.99
N ASP A 31 -0.87 -2.46 14.56
CA ASP A 31 -1.05 -1.62 13.37
C ASP A 31 -1.08 -0.13 13.75
N ALA A 32 -1.23 0.75 12.74
CA ALA A 32 -1.28 2.19 12.96
C ALA A 32 -2.52 2.66 13.76
N LEU A 33 -3.57 1.83 13.87
CA LEU A 33 -4.74 2.13 14.69
C LEU A 33 -4.47 1.95 16.19
N GLY A 34 -3.52 1.06 16.55
CA GLY A 34 -3.06 0.84 17.92
C GLY A 34 -4.11 0.27 18.90
N ARG A 35 -5.23 -0.27 18.39
CA ARG A 35 -6.31 -0.81 19.24
C ARG A 35 -6.05 -2.21 19.76
N ARG A 36 -5.16 -2.94 19.11
CA ARG A 36 -4.81 -4.31 19.47
C ARG A 36 -3.30 -4.49 19.37
N THR A 37 -2.78 -5.36 20.24
CA THR A 37 -1.39 -5.75 20.26
C THR A 37 -1.31 -7.27 20.17
N GLY A 38 -0.47 -7.79 19.29
CA GLY A 38 -0.17 -9.21 19.17
C GLY A 38 1.10 -9.57 19.93
N THR A 39 1.59 -10.77 19.67
CA THR A 39 2.86 -11.28 20.19
C THR A 39 3.65 -11.92 19.05
N ALA A 40 4.97 -11.89 19.12
CA ALA A 40 5.83 -12.57 18.13
C ALA A 40 7.06 -13.16 18.82
N ASP A 41 7.55 -14.28 18.28
CA ASP A 41 8.76 -14.94 18.76
C ASP A 41 10.01 -14.35 18.07
N ALA A 42 9.86 -13.92 16.81
CA ALA A 42 10.93 -13.29 16.04
C ALA A 42 10.40 -12.19 15.11
N LEU A 43 11.25 -11.18 14.88
CA LEU A 43 11.11 -10.18 13.81
C LEU A 43 12.31 -10.34 12.87
N VAL A 44 12.03 -10.55 11.59
CA VAL A 44 13.01 -10.79 10.54
C VAL A 44 12.91 -9.68 9.48
N PHE A 45 14.00 -8.93 9.26
CA PHE A 45 14.12 -7.96 8.19
C PHE A 45 14.73 -8.62 6.94
N ALA A 46 13.89 -8.97 5.98
CA ALA A 46 14.36 -9.54 4.71
C ALA A 46 14.87 -8.45 3.75
N LEU A 47 15.90 -8.79 2.95
CA LEU A 47 16.48 -7.93 1.91
C LEU A 47 16.37 -8.54 0.51
N SER A 48 15.90 -9.79 0.39
CA SER A 48 15.79 -10.46 -0.90
C SER A 48 14.64 -11.47 -0.94
N THR A 49 14.25 -11.85 -2.15
CA THR A 49 13.26 -12.91 -2.41
C THR A 49 13.70 -14.25 -1.84
N GLU A 50 15.00 -14.56 -1.90
CA GLU A 50 15.57 -15.79 -1.40
C GLU A 50 15.46 -15.88 0.13
N GLU A 51 15.70 -14.78 0.84
CA GLU A 51 15.53 -14.71 2.29
C GLU A 51 14.06 -14.86 2.68
N VAL A 52 13.14 -14.19 2.00
CA VAL A 52 11.68 -14.36 2.18
C VAL A 52 11.29 -15.82 1.98
N SER A 53 11.77 -16.45 0.89
CA SER A 53 11.50 -17.87 0.57
C SER A 53 12.05 -18.80 1.66
N GLY A 54 13.28 -18.55 2.12
CA GLY A 54 13.89 -19.34 3.20
C GLY A 54 13.10 -19.28 4.49
N VAL A 55 12.69 -18.08 4.93
CA VAL A 55 11.89 -17.88 6.15
C VAL A 55 10.52 -18.55 6.05
N LEU A 56 9.82 -18.38 4.92
CA LEU A 56 8.50 -18.99 4.72
C LEU A 56 8.58 -20.53 4.68
N ARG A 57 9.60 -21.09 4.01
CA ARG A 57 9.84 -22.54 4.00
C ARG A 57 10.07 -23.08 5.40
N TYR A 58 10.98 -22.43 6.16
CA TYR A 58 11.22 -22.78 7.54
C TYR A 58 9.93 -22.75 8.37
N ALA A 59 9.15 -21.69 8.24
CA ALA A 59 7.91 -21.51 8.97
C ALA A 59 6.88 -22.60 8.61
N ASN A 60 6.73 -22.92 7.33
CA ASN A 60 5.83 -23.96 6.85
C ASN A 60 6.19 -25.34 7.35
N GLU A 61 7.48 -25.72 7.31
CA GLU A 61 7.99 -27.02 7.79
C GLU A 61 7.80 -27.18 9.32
N ASN A 62 7.77 -26.08 10.06
CA ASN A 62 7.64 -26.09 11.51
C ASN A 62 6.23 -25.70 12.01
N GLY A 63 5.28 -25.44 11.11
CA GLY A 63 3.94 -24.97 11.47
C GLY A 63 3.94 -23.63 12.23
N THR A 64 4.93 -22.77 11.96
CA THR A 64 5.09 -21.47 12.62
C THR A 64 4.27 -20.40 11.90
N PRO A 65 3.41 -19.63 12.57
CA PRO A 65 2.70 -18.52 11.96
C PRO A 65 3.64 -17.44 11.46
N VAL A 66 3.32 -16.83 10.29
CA VAL A 66 4.05 -15.69 9.75
C VAL A 66 3.10 -14.53 9.51
N THR A 67 3.48 -13.35 9.98
CA THR A 67 2.78 -12.10 9.72
C THR A 67 3.66 -11.22 8.83
N PRO A 68 3.34 -11.06 7.53
CA PRO A 68 4.06 -10.16 6.65
C PRO A 68 3.86 -8.70 7.05
N ARG A 69 4.92 -7.89 6.96
CA ARG A 69 4.87 -6.46 7.28
C ARG A 69 5.67 -5.64 6.27
N GLY A 70 5.08 -4.55 5.80
CA GLY A 70 5.78 -3.46 5.11
C GLY A 70 5.88 -2.25 6.05
N ALA A 71 5.38 -1.08 5.66
CA ALA A 71 5.42 0.13 6.48
C ALA A 71 4.51 0.09 7.73
N GLY A 72 3.62 -0.89 7.87
CA GLY A 72 2.77 -1.05 9.05
C GLY A 72 1.65 -0.02 9.20
N THR A 73 1.36 0.77 8.19
CA THR A 73 0.43 1.90 8.22
C THR A 73 -1.05 1.54 8.06
N ASN A 74 -1.38 0.24 7.94
CA ASN A 74 -2.76 -0.21 7.81
C ASN A 74 -3.56 -0.01 9.11
N LEU A 75 -4.91 0.02 8.95
CA LEU A 75 -5.86 0.21 10.03
C LEU A 75 -6.80 -1.00 10.20
N VAL A 76 -6.47 -2.14 9.57
CA VAL A 76 -7.33 -3.32 9.46
C VAL A 76 -6.79 -4.53 10.22
N GLY A 77 -5.67 -4.37 10.93
CA GLY A 77 -5.09 -5.42 11.76
C GLY A 77 -4.23 -6.44 11.02
N SER A 78 -4.04 -6.32 9.70
CA SER A 78 -3.32 -7.32 8.89
C SER A 78 -1.84 -7.48 9.23
N THR A 79 -1.23 -6.51 9.93
CA THR A 79 0.16 -6.58 10.39
C THR A 79 0.32 -6.93 11.87
N ILE A 80 -0.79 -7.24 12.56
CA ILE A 80 -0.76 -7.61 13.97
C ILE A 80 -0.49 -9.13 14.09
N PRO A 81 0.58 -9.58 14.76
CA PRO A 81 0.90 -11.01 14.91
C PRO A 81 0.00 -11.66 15.97
N MET A 82 -1.25 -11.95 15.61
CA MET A 82 -2.28 -12.44 16.51
C MET A 82 -2.01 -13.86 17.03
N PHE A 83 -1.18 -14.62 16.33
CA PHE A 83 -0.93 -16.04 16.64
C PHE A 83 0.54 -16.31 17.02
N GLY A 84 1.30 -15.27 17.37
CA GLY A 84 2.74 -15.42 17.63
C GLY A 84 3.55 -15.64 16.36
N GLY A 85 4.66 -16.37 16.50
CA GLY A 85 5.51 -16.77 15.39
C GLY A 85 6.41 -15.64 14.86
N ILE A 86 6.54 -15.52 13.54
CA ILE A 86 7.49 -14.65 12.89
C ILE A 86 6.80 -13.44 12.28
N ILE A 87 7.27 -12.23 12.60
CA ILE A 87 7.01 -11.03 11.80
C ILE A 87 8.05 -10.99 10.68
N LEU A 88 7.62 -11.07 9.43
CA LEU A 88 8.49 -11.00 8.26
C LEU A 88 8.38 -9.61 7.63
N ASP A 89 9.34 -8.76 7.95
CA ASP A 89 9.39 -7.37 7.51
C ASP A 89 10.14 -7.24 6.19
N VAL A 90 9.47 -6.68 5.18
CA VAL A 90 10.02 -6.42 3.84
C VAL A 90 10.23 -4.92 3.56
N SER A 91 10.15 -4.06 4.59
CA SER A 91 10.28 -2.60 4.44
C SER A 91 11.66 -2.18 3.92
N ARG A 92 12.70 -2.98 4.18
CA ARG A 92 14.07 -2.74 3.72
C ARG A 92 14.31 -3.16 2.25
N MET A 93 13.36 -3.88 1.64
CA MET A 93 13.32 -4.16 0.21
C MET A 93 12.65 -2.97 -0.50
N ASN A 94 13.39 -1.90 -0.76
CA ASN A 94 12.82 -0.59 -1.14
C ASN A 94 13.46 0.04 -2.38
N ARG A 95 14.10 -0.75 -3.24
CA ARG A 95 14.78 -0.27 -4.43
C ARG A 95 13.83 -0.16 -5.63
N VAL A 96 14.12 0.79 -6.54
CA VAL A 96 13.64 0.73 -7.92
C VAL A 96 14.55 -0.24 -8.68
N LEU A 97 13.98 -1.28 -9.24
CA LEU A 97 14.72 -2.32 -9.97
C LEU A 97 14.83 -1.99 -11.47
N GLU A 98 13.76 -1.44 -12.05
CA GLU A 98 13.72 -1.07 -13.46
C GLU A 98 12.69 0.05 -13.69
N LEU A 99 13.01 0.99 -14.59
CA LEU A 99 12.05 1.91 -15.18
C LEU A 99 12.08 1.73 -16.69
N ASP A 100 11.01 1.20 -17.25
CA ASP A 100 10.86 0.95 -18.69
C ASP A 100 9.93 2.03 -19.28
N ARG A 101 10.51 2.94 -20.06
CA ARG A 101 9.76 4.03 -20.67
C ARG A 101 8.94 3.60 -21.88
N ASP A 102 9.37 2.56 -22.57
CA ASP A 102 8.71 2.07 -23.78
C ASP A 102 7.37 1.40 -23.44
N THR A 103 7.34 0.68 -22.34
CA THR A 103 6.11 0.06 -21.80
C THR A 103 5.41 0.91 -20.75
N MET A 104 5.98 2.07 -20.37
CA MET A 104 5.51 2.92 -19.27
C MET A 104 5.28 2.10 -17.99
N THR A 105 6.28 1.32 -17.59
CA THR A 105 6.21 0.52 -16.38
C THR A 105 7.40 0.77 -15.47
N VAL A 106 7.21 0.54 -14.17
CA VAL A 106 8.27 0.52 -13.18
C VAL A 106 8.20 -0.76 -12.37
N THR A 107 9.34 -1.39 -12.15
CA THR A 107 9.48 -2.53 -11.23
C THR A 107 10.15 -2.05 -9.97
N VAL A 108 9.50 -2.25 -8.83
CA VAL A 108 10.00 -1.86 -7.51
C VAL A 108 9.91 -3.02 -6.52
N GLU A 109 10.70 -2.94 -5.46
CA GLU A 109 10.57 -3.81 -4.31
C GLU A 109 9.40 -3.37 -3.40
N PRO A 110 8.80 -4.29 -2.60
CA PRO A 110 7.54 -4.06 -1.89
C PRO A 110 7.63 -3.01 -0.79
N GLY A 111 8.80 -2.79 -0.20
CA GLY A 111 9.07 -1.80 0.84
C GLY A 111 9.22 -0.36 0.32
N MET A 112 9.24 -0.15 -1.02
CA MET A 112 9.26 1.18 -1.61
C MET A 112 8.08 2.00 -1.08
N LEU A 113 8.35 3.21 -0.55
CA LEU A 113 7.28 4.09 -0.06
C LEU A 113 6.55 4.76 -1.23
N LEU A 114 5.25 4.96 -1.07
CA LEU A 114 4.42 5.61 -2.08
C LEU A 114 4.96 6.98 -2.48
N LYS A 115 5.32 7.82 -1.51
CA LYS A 115 5.89 9.17 -1.75
C LYS A 115 7.17 9.12 -2.57
N ASP A 116 8.04 8.14 -2.28
CA ASP A 116 9.35 8.03 -2.93
C ASP A 116 9.19 7.51 -4.37
N LEU A 117 8.28 6.57 -4.59
CA LEU A 117 7.91 6.13 -5.94
C LEU A 117 7.32 7.27 -6.76
N GLN A 118 6.36 8.03 -6.19
CA GLN A 118 5.73 9.15 -6.89
C GLN A 118 6.78 10.20 -7.27
N ALA A 119 7.64 10.61 -6.34
CA ALA A 119 8.73 11.55 -6.63
C ALA A 119 9.67 11.02 -7.72
N TYR A 120 10.10 9.76 -7.62
CA TYR A 120 11.01 9.14 -8.58
C TYR A 120 10.46 9.14 -10.01
N VAL A 121 9.18 8.79 -10.20
CA VAL A 121 8.59 8.74 -11.55
C VAL A 121 8.24 10.13 -12.08
N GLU A 122 7.82 11.06 -11.20
CA GLU A 122 7.44 12.42 -11.57
C GLU A 122 8.64 13.26 -12.05
N GLU A 123 9.81 13.10 -11.46
CA GLU A 123 11.07 13.69 -11.93
C GLU A 123 11.42 13.24 -13.36
N ARG A 124 10.85 12.12 -13.81
CA ARG A 124 11.08 11.51 -15.13
C ARG A 124 9.94 11.71 -16.11
N GLY A 125 8.99 12.61 -15.78
CA GLY A 125 7.85 12.96 -16.63
C GLY A 125 6.73 11.91 -16.65
N LEU A 126 6.77 10.97 -15.70
CA LEU A 126 5.77 9.91 -15.56
C LEU A 126 4.94 10.12 -14.28
N PHE A 127 3.86 9.38 -14.14
CA PHE A 127 2.91 9.54 -13.04
C PHE A 127 2.37 8.20 -12.56
N TYR A 128 2.40 7.99 -11.24
CA TYR A 128 1.75 6.87 -10.57
C TYR A 128 0.49 7.37 -9.87
N PRO A 129 -0.71 7.12 -10.42
CA PRO A 129 -1.95 7.75 -9.98
C PRO A 129 -2.47 7.35 -8.61
N PRO A 130 -2.39 6.07 -8.15
CA PRO A 130 -2.97 5.68 -6.86
C PRO A 130 -2.48 6.59 -5.73
N ASP A 131 -3.42 7.08 -4.93
CA ASP A 131 -3.16 8.09 -3.91
C ASP A 131 -3.92 7.80 -2.61
N PRO A 132 -3.66 6.67 -1.93
CA PRO A 132 -4.13 6.48 -0.57
C PRO A 132 -3.59 7.61 0.32
N GLY A 133 -4.37 8.03 1.32
CA GLY A 133 -4.06 9.20 2.15
C GLY A 133 -2.73 9.11 2.88
N GLU A 134 -2.26 7.89 3.19
CA GLU A 134 -0.99 7.65 3.85
C GLU A 134 0.17 7.56 2.84
N LYS A 135 0.94 8.63 2.75
CA LYS A 135 2.07 8.74 1.80
C LYS A 135 3.31 7.93 2.21
N ALA A 136 3.43 7.59 3.49
CA ALA A 136 4.49 6.72 4.00
C ALA A 136 4.12 5.23 3.94
N SER A 137 2.98 4.88 3.32
CA SER A 137 2.64 3.49 3.04
C SER A 137 3.61 2.86 2.04
N SER A 138 3.88 1.55 2.18
CA SER A 138 4.69 0.81 1.23
C SER A 138 3.87 0.30 0.05
N ILE A 139 4.50 0.18 -1.12
CA ILE A 139 3.84 -0.28 -2.36
C ILE A 139 3.31 -1.71 -2.19
N GLY A 140 4.09 -2.62 -1.59
CA GLY A 140 3.63 -3.97 -1.27
C GLY A 140 2.42 -3.98 -0.35
N GLY A 141 2.38 -3.09 0.66
CA GLY A 141 1.24 -2.89 1.55
C GLY A 141 0.01 -2.37 0.79
N ASN A 142 0.18 -1.36 -0.07
CA ASN A 142 -0.90 -0.82 -0.89
C ASN A 142 -1.50 -1.87 -1.84
N ILE A 143 -0.67 -2.75 -2.40
CA ILE A 143 -1.13 -3.88 -3.23
C ILE A 143 -1.87 -4.90 -2.37
N SER A 144 -1.30 -5.27 -1.22
CA SER A 144 -1.89 -6.27 -0.32
C SER A 144 -3.27 -5.87 0.19
N THR A 145 -3.51 -4.57 0.44
CA THR A 145 -4.82 -4.06 0.86
C THR A 145 -5.68 -3.56 -0.29
N ASN A 146 -5.17 -3.56 -1.53
CA ASN A 146 -5.78 -2.90 -2.68
C ASN A 146 -6.19 -1.45 -2.35
N ALA A 147 -5.24 -0.68 -1.84
CA ALA A 147 -5.50 0.64 -1.29
C ALA A 147 -6.11 1.59 -2.32
N GLY A 148 -7.19 2.26 -1.93
CA GLY A 148 -7.84 3.34 -2.67
C GLY A 148 -7.52 4.70 -2.06
N GLY A 149 -7.92 5.78 -2.74
CA GLY A 149 -7.74 7.13 -2.26
C GLY A 149 -8.57 8.14 -3.05
N MET A 150 -8.36 9.43 -2.78
CA MET A 150 -9.17 10.52 -3.34
C MET A 150 -9.16 10.57 -4.87
N ARG A 151 -8.10 10.10 -5.53
CA ARG A 151 -8.00 10.08 -7.00
C ARG A 151 -8.73 8.89 -7.64
N ALA A 152 -9.36 8.02 -6.84
CA ALA A 152 -10.00 6.81 -7.36
C ALA A 152 -11.18 7.09 -8.28
N VAL A 153 -11.85 8.23 -8.15
CA VAL A 153 -12.97 8.62 -9.03
C VAL A 153 -12.56 8.71 -10.50
N LYS A 154 -11.31 9.07 -10.79
CA LYS A 154 -10.75 9.14 -12.15
C LYS A 154 -9.88 7.96 -12.49
N TYR A 155 -9.01 7.56 -11.57
CA TYR A 155 -7.91 6.66 -11.86
C TYR A 155 -8.10 5.24 -11.33
N GLY A 156 -9.16 4.99 -10.55
CA GLY A 156 -9.32 3.68 -9.91
C GLY A 156 -8.43 3.53 -8.69
N VAL A 157 -8.14 2.29 -8.32
CA VAL A 157 -7.41 1.91 -7.10
C VAL A 157 -6.06 1.25 -7.44
N THR A 158 -5.30 0.83 -6.46
CA THR A 158 -3.99 0.20 -6.66
C THR A 158 -4.01 -0.96 -7.66
N ARG A 159 -5.05 -1.81 -7.62
CA ARG A 159 -5.24 -2.95 -8.53
C ARG A 159 -5.13 -2.59 -10.01
N ASP A 160 -5.64 -1.41 -10.39
CA ASP A 160 -5.74 -0.98 -11.78
C ASP A 160 -4.37 -0.65 -12.37
N TYR A 161 -3.35 -0.49 -11.50
CA TYR A 161 -1.98 -0.16 -11.89
C TYR A 161 -0.98 -1.31 -11.71
N VAL A 162 -1.40 -2.45 -11.16
CA VAL A 162 -0.54 -3.62 -11.04
C VAL A 162 -0.54 -4.42 -12.33
N ARG A 163 0.61 -4.46 -13.02
CA ARG A 163 0.82 -5.28 -14.23
C ARG A 163 1.28 -6.69 -13.89
N GLY A 164 2.14 -6.83 -12.89
CA GLY A 164 2.67 -8.11 -12.46
C GLY A 164 3.21 -8.08 -11.05
N LEU A 165 3.41 -9.26 -10.49
CA LEU A 165 3.97 -9.45 -9.15
C LEU A 165 4.96 -10.61 -9.18
N GLU A 166 6.02 -10.52 -8.38
CA GLU A 166 6.75 -11.65 -7.86
C GLU A 166 6.31 -11.84 -6.42
N VAL A 167 5.94 -13.06 -6.06
CA VAL A 167 5.44 -13.39 -4.73
C VAL A 167 6.05 -14.70 -4.26
N VAL A 168 6.09 -14.88 -2.94
CA VAL A 168 6.50 -16.13 -2.31
C VAL A 168 5.32 -16.73 -1.56
N LEU A 169 4.97 -17.97 -1.90
CA LEU A 169 3.92 -18.75 -1.24
C LEU A 169 4.37 -19.24 0.13
N ALA A 170 3.41 -19.74 0.93
CA ALA A 170 3.67 -20.22 2.28
C ALA A 170 4.74 -21.34 2.35
N ASP A 171 4.86 -22.18 1.32
CA ASP A 171 5.86 -23.25 1.22
C ASP A 171 7.25 -22.76 0.74
N GLY A 172 7.42 -21.46 0.54
CA GLY A 172 8.64 -20.84 0.01
C GLY A 172 8.75 -20.85 -1.52
N THR A 173 7.73 -21.34 -2.25
CA THR A 173 7.74 -21.31 -3.71
C THR A 173 7.63 -19.88 -4.22
N VAL A 174 8.55 -19.49 -5.11
CA VAL A 174 8.54 -18.18 -5.78
C VAL A 174 7.70 -18.27 -7.06
N LEU A 175 6.73 -17.37 -7.21
CA LEU A 175 5.90 -17.26 -8.39
C LEU A 175 6.01 -15.88 -9.01
N GLN A 176 6.00 -15.84 -10.36
CA GLN A 176 5.82 -14.63 -11.13
C GLN A 176 4.46 -14.67 -11.82
N VAL A 177 3.65 -13.62 -11.64
CA VAL A 177 2.30 -13.51 -12.20
C VAL A 177 2.12 -12.18 -12.92
N GLY A 178 1.48 -12.21 -14.10
CA GLY A 178 1.35 -11.03 -14.96
C GLY A 178 2.63 -10.72 -15.74
N GLY A 179 2.75 -9.48 -16.23
CA GLY A 179 3.89 -9.04 -17.05
C GLY A 179 3.68 -7.64 -17.64
N LYS A 180 4.62 -7.17 -18.46
CA LYS A 180 4.59 -5.82 -19.06
C LYS A 180 3.49 -5.62 -20.12
N GLN A 181 2.94 -6.72 -20.66
CA GLN A 181 1.90 -6.64 -21.69
C GLN A 181 0.65 -5.91 -21.19
N VAL A 182 0.09 -5.06 -22.05
CA VAL A 182 -1.16 -4.34 -21.75
C VAL A 182 -2.35 -5.29 -21.78
N LYS A 183 -2.40 -6.18 -22.79
CA LYS A 183 -3.48 -7.16 -22.94
C LYS A 183 -3.06 -8.48 -22.31
N ASP A 184 -3.76 -8.83 -21.24
CA ASP A 184 -3.65 -10.11 -20.54
C ASP A 184 -5.07 -10.69 -20.36
N ALA A 185 -5.45 -11.55 -21.28
CA ALA A 185 -6.80 -12.11 -21.36
C ALA A 185 -6.80 -13.67 -21.30
N SER A 186 -5.68 -14.27 -20.92
CA SER A 186 -5.51 -15.72 -20.91
C SER A 186 -5.71 -16.31 -19.52
N GLY A 187 -6.72 -17.15 -19.35
CA GLY A 187 -6.97 -17.91 -18.12
C GLY A 187 -7.39 -17.07 -16.91
N LEU A 188 -7.21 -17.63 -15.73
CA LEU A 188 -7.50 -16.98 -14.47
C LEU A 188 -6.36 -16.01 -14.07
N SER A 189 -6.72 -14.82 -13.66
CA SER A 189 -5.75 -13.81 -13.23
C SER A 189 -5.34 -14.02 -11.78
N LEU A 190 -4.27 -14.76 -11.53
CA LEU A 190 -3.74 -15.00 -10.18
C LEU A 190 -3.28 -13.70 -9.50
N LYS A 191 -2.79 -12.72 -10.25
CA LYS A 191 -2.43 -11.41 -9.66
C LYS A 191 -3.63 -10.73 -8.98
N HIS A 192 -4.85 -10.84 -9.56
CA HIS A 192 -6.04 -10.24 -8.97
C HIS A 192 -6.55 -11.00 -7.73
N LEU A 193 -6.19 -12.27 -7.58
CA LEU A 193 -6.42 -13.03 -6.36
C LEU A 193 -5.49 -12.56 -5.22
N LEU A 194 -4.23 -12.26 -5.56
CA LEU A 194 -3.21 -11.81 -4.60
C LEU A 194 -3.41 -10.36 -4.15
N ILE A 195 -3.88 -9.48 -5.05
CA ILE A 195 -4.16 -8.08 -4.73
C ILE A 195 -5.38 -7.99 -3.81
N GLY A 196 -5.21 -7.40 -2.65
CA GLY A 196 -6.25 -7.32 -1.63
C GLY A 196 -6.34 -8.53 -0.71
N SER A 197 -5.36 -9.46 -0.80
CA SER A 197 -5.31 -10.64 0.09
C SER A 197 -4.72 -10.36 1.48
N GLU A 198 -4.25 -9.14 1.74
CA GLU A 198 -3.68 -8.69 3.01
C GLU A 198 -2.52 -9.57 3.52
N GLY A 199 -1.74 -10.14 2.59
CA GLY A 199 -0.61 -11.02 2.91
C GLY A 199 -1.01 -12.45 3.32
N THR A 200 -2.28 -12.83 3.25
CA THR A 200 -2.76 -14.16 3.67
C THR A 200 -2.46 -15.26 2.66
N LEU A 201 -2.23 -14.93 1.39
CA LEU A 201 -2.00 -15.90 0.31
C LEU A 201 -0.53 -16.00 -0.10
N ALA A 202 0.22 -14.89 -0.01
CA ALA A 202 1.63 -14.85 -0.36
C ALA A 202 2.28 -13.57 0.17
N VAL A 203 3.62 -13.54 0.22
CA VAL A 203 4.42 -12.34 0.48
C VAL A 203 4.91 -11.78 -0.85
N ILE A 204 4.64 -10.50 -1.11
CA ILE A 204 5.08 -9.82 -2.33
C ILE A 204 6.56 -9.46 -2.19
N THR A 205 7.36 -9.75 -3.24
CA THR A 205 8.79 -9.44 -3.30
C THR A 205 9.17 -8.52 -4.46
N LYS A 206 8.35 -8.43 -5.53
CA LYS A 206 8.50 -7.42 -6.59
C LYS A 206 7.14 -6.96 -7.09
N CYS A 207 7.05 -5.68 -7.41
CA CYS A 207 5.85 -5.02 -7.90
C CYS A 207 6.13 -4.41 -9.28
N LEU A 208 5.51 -4.92 -10.32
CA LEU A 208 5.51 -4.33 -11.66
C LEU A 208 4.27 -3.47 -11.83
N LEU A 209 4.47 -2.16 -11.93
CA LEU A 209 3.41 -1.15 -11.95
C LEU A 209 3.35 -0.45 -13.30
N CYS A 210 2.16 -0.12 -13.80
CA CYS A 210 2.03 0.74 -14.95
C CYS A 210 1.96 2.22 -14.53
N LEU A 211 2.48 3.06 -15.40
CA LEU A 211 2.57 4.49 -15.23
C LEU A 211 1.78 5.20 -16.34
N LEU A 212 1.45 6.46 -16.08
CA LEU A 212 0.87 7.38 -17.06
C LEU A 212 1.86 8.52 -17.34
N PRO A 213 1.68 9.27 -18.44
CA PRO A 213 2.34 10.56 -18.60
C PRO A 213 1.94 11.50 -17.44
N LYS A 214 2.91 12.29 -16.97
CA LYS A 214 2.64 13.27 -15.91
C LYS A 214 1.67 14.34 -16.42
N PRO A 215 0.59 14.66 -15.69
CA PRO A 215 -0.30 15.77 -16.03
C PRO A 215 0.48 17.09 -16.04
N GLU A 216 0.26 17.91 -17.05
CA GLU A 216 0.94 19.22 -17.18
C GLU A 216 0.47 20.21 -16.12
N THR A 217 -0.83 20.18 -15.78
CA THR A 217 -1.44 21.12 -14.83
C THR A 217 -2.50 20.43 -14.01
N THR A 218 -2.56 20.82 -12.73
CA THR A 218 -3.65 20.44 -11.81
C THR A 218 -4.24 21.71 -11.21
N VAL A 219 -5.57 21.81 -11.24
CA VAL A 219 -6.32 22.93 -10.65
C VAL A 219 -7.25 22.40 -9.59
N SER A 220 -7.25 23.04 -8.41
CA SER A 220 -8.22 22.78 -7.36
C SER A 220 -9.27 23.88 -7.35
N VAL A 221 -10.55 23.49 -7.27
CA VAL A 221 -11.70 24.41 -7.23
C VAL A 221 -12.47 24.13 -5.97
N LEU A 222 -12.80 25.17 -5.20
CA LEU A 222 -13.65 25.09 -4.03
C LEU A 222 -15.03 25.68 -4.38
N VAL A 223 -16.07 24.87 -4.31
CA VAL A 223 -17.44 25.27 -4.68
C VAL A 223 -18.32 25.25 -3.44
N PRO A 224 -18.81 26.41 -2.95
CA PRO A 224 -19.73 26.49 -1.83
C PRO A 224 -21.17 26.23 -2.27
N PHE A 225 -21.96 25.53 -1.45
CA PHE A 225 -23.37 25.26 -1.61
C PHE A 225 -24.18 25.75 -0.42
N ALA A 226 -25.43 26.18 -0.66
CA ALA A 226 -26.30 26.69 0.38
C ALA A 226 -26.66 25.63 1.44
N ASP A 227 -26.78 24.38 1.03
CA ASP A 227 -27.14 23.26 1.90
C ASP A 227 -26.42 21.97 1.52
N LEU A 228 -26.44 21.02 2.46
CA LEU A 228 -25.80 19.72 2.34
C LEU A 228 -26.34 18.89 1.16
N GLY A 229 -27.67 18.87 0.99
CA GLY A 229 -28.34 18.07 -0.03
C GLY A 229 -27.98 18.51 -1.45
N THR A 230 -27.90 19.82 -1.67
CA THR A 230 -27.48 20.39 -2.96
C THR A 230 -26.03 20.07 -3.26
N GLY A 231 -25.13 20.19 -2.27
CA GLY A 231 -23.73 19.78 -2.42
C GLY A 231 -23.61 18.32 -2.85
N ILE A 232 -24.26 17.39 -2.13
CA ILE A 232 -24.19 15.95 -2.46
C ILE A 232 -24.70 15.66 -3.88
N ARG A 233 -25.83 16.25 -4.29
CA ARG A 233 -26.38 16.04 -5.63
C ARG A 233 -25.48 16.59 -6.74
N SER A 234 -24.73 17.65 -6.47
CA SER A 234 -23.85 18.27 -7.47
C SER A 234 -22.71 17.35 -7.90
N VAL A 235 -22.27 16.39 -7.04
CA VAL A 235 -21.26 15.40 -7.40
C VAL A 235 -21.68 14.60 -8.64
N LEU A 236 -22.92 14.10 -8.66
CA LEU A 236 -23.44 13.38 -9.83
C LEU A 236 -23.54 14.29 -11.06
N THR A 237 -23.96 15.54 -10.87
CA THR A 237 -24.03 16.53 -11.96
C THR A 237 -22.65 16.79 -12.59
N ILE A 238 -21.60 16.91 -11.76
CA ILE A 238 -20.21 17.09 -12.22
C ILE A 238 -19.76 15.89 -13.04
N LEU A 239 -20.01 14.67 -12.53
CA LEU A 239 -19.64 13.43 -13.23
C LEU A 239 -20.41 13.24 -14.54
N GLN A 240 -21.73 13.50 -14.55
CA GLN A 240 -22.58 13.39 -15.73
C GLN A 240 -22.25 14.47 -16.79
N ALA A 241 -21.75 15.62 -16.38
CA ALA A 241 -21.27 16.65 -17.30
C ALA A 241 -19.92 16.30 -17.97
N ASN A 242 -19.40 15.10 -17.74
CA ASN A 242 -18.13 14.63 -18.29
C ASN A 242 -16.92 15.52 -17.91
N ALA A 243 -16.97 16.17 -16.76
CA ALA A 243 -15.89 17.03 -16.27
C ALA A 243 -14.63 16.24 -15.90
N ASN A 244 -14.77 14.91 -15.67
CA ASN A 244 -13.70 13.97 -15.37
C ASN A 244 -12.72 14.47 -14.29
N PRO A 245 -13.21 14.87 -13.09
CA PRO A 245 -12.38 15.42 -12.04
C PRO A 245 -11.40 14.38 -11.52
N THR A 246 -10.18 14.80 -11.14
CA THR A 246 -9.17 13.92 -10.55
C THR A 246 -9.58 13.44 -9.16
N ALA A 247 -10.19 14.32 -8.38
CA ALA A 247 -10.74 14.04 -7.06
C ALA A 247 -12.03 14.87 -6.88
N VAL A 248 -12.95 14.37 -6.07
CA VAL A 248 -14.14 15.11 -5.62
C VAL A 248 -14.26 14.88 -4.12
N GLU A 249 -13.92 15.90 -3.35
CA GLU A 249 -14.00 15.86 -1.90
C GLU A 249 -15.17 16.69 -1.41
N PHE A 250 -15.97 16.11 -0.55
CA PHE A 250 -17.15 16.74 0.03
C PHE A 250 -16.90 17.10 1.50
N MET A 251 -17.24 18.32 1.87
CA MET A 251 -17.09 18.82 3.23
C MET A 251 -18.37 19.48 3.76
N GLU A 252 -18.92 18.96 4.84
CA GLU A 252 -20.01 19.60 5.57
C GLU A 252 -19.49 20.82 6.34
N ARG A 253 -20.29 21.88 6.47
CA ARG A 253 -19.95 23.11 7.19
C ARG A 253 -19.40 22.86 8.59
N LYS A 254 -19.95 21.89 9.32
CA LYS A 254 -19.46 21.55 10.67
C LYS A 254 -18.03 21.08 10.69
N VAL A 255 -17.63 20.26 9.70
CA VAL A 255 -16.26 19.75 9.57
C VAL A 255 -15.32 20.88 9.18
N VAL A 256 -15.77 21.74 8.24
CA VAL A 256 -15.00 22.93 7.83
C VAL A 256 -14.79 23.88 9.02
N ALA A 257 -15.82 24.13 9.83
CA ALA A 257 -15.70 25.00 11.01
C ALA A 257 -14.69 24.47 12.04
N LEU A 258 -14.61 23.15 12.23
CA LEU A 258 -13.58 22.52 13.06
C LEU A 258 -12.18 22.71 12.46
N GLY A 259 -12.04 22.51 11.15
CA GLY A 259 -10.79 22.74 10.44
C GLY A 259 -10.33 24.21 10.52
N GLU A 260 -11.25 25.17 10.34
CA GLU A 260 -10.98 26.60 10.50
C GLU A 260 -10.50 26.94 11.92
N SER A 261 -11.16 26.38 12.93
CA SER A 261 -10.76 26.56 14.33
C SER A 261 -9.37 26.01 14.64
N PHE A 262 -9.00 24.89 14.02
CA PHE A 262 -7.70 24.25 14.23
C PHE A 262 -6.56 24.92 13.45
N SER A 263 -6.82 25.29 12.17
CA SER A 263 -5.79 25.81 11.27
C SER A 263 -5.64 27.33 11.31
N GLY A 264 -6.65 28.05 11.81
CA GLY A 264 -6.74 29.52 11.74
C GLY A 264 -7.04 30.06 10.32
N VAL A 265 -7.24 29.18 9.35
CA VAL A 265 -7.58 29.55 7.95
C VAL A 265 -9.10 29.55 7.78
N GLN A 266 -9.66 30.64 7.27
CA GLN A 266 -11.10 30.71 7.00
C GLN A 266 -11.40 30.37 5.54
N TYR A 267 -12.43 29.55 5.33
CA TYR A 267 -12.96 29.24 4.01
C TYR A 267 -13.84 30.39 3.49
N PRO A 268 -13.85 30.64 2.17
CA PRO A 268 -14.74 31.63 1.58
C PRO A 268 -16.21 31.23 1.79
N ARG A 269 -17.09 32.21 1.89
CA ARG A 269 -18.53 32.00 2.09
C ARG A 269 -18.84 31.22 3.38
N PRO A 270 -18.64 31.86 4.57
CA PRO A 270 -18.87 31.23 5.87
C PRO A 270 -20.34 30.84 6.11
N ASP A 271 -21.26 31.37 5.29
CA ASP A 271 -22.70 31.07 5.24
C ASP A 271 -23.04 29.81 4.46
N ALA A 272 -22.09 29.18 3.74
CA ALA A 272 -22.31 27.96 3.01
C ALA A 272 -22.60 26.77 3.95
N GLY A 273 -23.57 25.92 3.56
CA GLY A 273 -23.91 24.70 4.28
C GLY A 273 -22.97 23.53 3.98
N SER A 274 -22.32 23.54 2.80
CA SER A 274 -21.34 22.54 2.40
C SER A 274 -20.41 23.05 1.31
N TYR A 275 -19.33 22.31 1.04
CA TYR A 275 -18.35 22.58 -0.02
C TYR A 275 -17.98 21.29 -0.75
N ILE A 276 -17.60 21.45 -2.00
CA ILE A 276 -16.93 20.42 -2.81
C ILE A 276 -15.63 20.98 -3.33
#